data_c61944f6e92317125382e99b01658a97
#
_entry.id   c61944f6e92317125382e99b01658a97
#
_cell.length_a   1.000
_cell.length_b   1.000
_cell.length_c   1.000
_cell.angle_alpha   90.00
_cell.angle_beta   90.00
_cell.angle_gamma   90.00
#
_symmetry.space_group_name_H-M   'P 1'
#
loop_
_entity.id
_entity.type
_entity.pdbx_description
1 polymer ?
#
loop_
_entity_poly.entity_id
_entity_poly.type
_entity_poly.pdbx_seq_one_letter_code
_entity_poly.pdbx_strand_id
1 'polypeptide(L)'
;MNENVSLPRHIGFIVDGNRRWAKQHGLPTYEGHLAGYNALKDVALEVLHRGVKYASAYVFSTENWKRSEEEVRHLMKLLLNILKADLPIFIENEVHLRVVGSREGLSDQLIKAIDEAEEKTADLKNGELVLCLNYGGHLEIADAVKKIVQSGVSPEEITPELIAQNIYAPEVPPCDLIVRTSSEQRLSNFMLWRSAYSELMFIEKNWPDMTVEDVSVILEEYANRNRRFGK
;
A
#
# COMPACT_ATOMS: atom_id res chain seq x y z
N MET A 1 22.24 -21.27 3.39
CA MET A 1 20.95 -20.58 3.08
C MET A 1 19.97 -21.70 2.77
N ASN A 2 18.96 -21.92 3.64
CA ASN A 2 18.00 -23.00 3.48
C ASN A 2 17.14 -22.74 2.23
N GLU A 3 17.17 -23.69 1.31
CA GLU A 3 16.33 -23.74 0.13
C GLU A 3 14.86 -23.87 0.55
N ASN A 4 13.98 -23.05 -0.08
CA ASN A 4 12.51 -23.04 0.06
C ASN A 4 11.90 -22.32 1.27
N VAL A 5 12.30 -21.09 1.56
CA VAL A 5 11.43 -20.19 2.33
C VAL A 5 10.30 -19.74 1.40
N SER A 6 9.05 -20.13 1.71
CA SER A 6 7.88 -19.68 0.94
C SER A 6 7.68 -18.17 1.15
N LEU A 7 8.09 -17.37 0.17
CA LEU A 7 7.87 -15.91 0.22
C LEU A 7 6.43 -15.57 -0.17
N PRO A 8 5.81 -14.54 0.45
CA PRO A 8 4.58 -13.98 -0.07
C PRO A 8 4.85 -13.33 -1.43
N ARG A 9 3.92 -13.45 -2.36
CA ARG A 9 4.00 -12.72 -3.63
C ARG A 9 3.67 -11.25 -3.45
N HIS A 10 2.75 -10.94 -2.54
CA HIS A 10 2.24 -9.60 -2.27
C HIS A 10 2.09 -9.35 -0.76
N ILE A 11 2.73 -8.29 -0.26
CA ILE A 11 2.58 -7.81 1.12
C ILE A 11 1.90 -6.44 1.11
N GLY A 12 0.86 -6.28 1.95
CA GLY A 12 0.21 -5.02 2.21
C GLY A 12 0.59 -4.45 3.57
N PHE A 13 1.00 -3.19 3.63
CA PHE A 13 1.37 -2.49 4.86
C PHE A 13 0.34 -1.42 5.23
N ILE A 14 -0.22 -1.53 6.44
CA ILE A 14 -1.00 -0.47 7.06
C ILE A 14 -0.06 0.29 7.99
N VAL A 15 0.45 1.42 7.50
CA VAL A 15 1.54 2.22 8.07
C VAL A 15 1.04 3.10 9.22
N ASP A 16 0.62 2.46 10.33
CA ASP A 16 0.01 3.13 11.47
C ASP A 16 1.04 3.52 12.54
N GLY A 17 0.74 4.60 13.29
CA GLY A 17 1.55 5.02 14.43
C GLY A 17 2.35 6.32 14.22
N ASN A 18 2.37 6.91 13.02
CA ASN A 18 3.16 8.13 12.74
C ASN A 18 2.88 9.28 13.73
N ARG A 19 1.61 9.53 14.03
CA ARG A 19 1.20 10.58 14.98
C ARG A 19 1.58 10.23 16.43
N ARG A 20 1.44 8.96 16.82
CA ARG A 20 1.83 8.46 18.16
C ARG A 20 3.32 8.58 18.34
N TRP A 21 4.08 8.18 17.34
CA TRP A 21 5.54 8.31 17.33
C TRP A 21 5.98 9.76 17.50
N ALA A 22 5.46 10.70 16.72
CA ALA A 22 5.76 12.12 16.84
C ALA A 22 5.49 12.64 18.26
N LYS A 23 4.32 12.30 18.82
CA LYS A 23 3.95 12.69 20.20
C LYS A 23 4.92 12.12 21.24
N GLN A 24 5.33 10.87 21.11
CA GLN A 24 6.29 10.22 22.02
C GLN A 24 7.68 10.89 21.98
N HIS A 25 8.06 11.44 20.83
CA HIS A 25 9.33 12.15 20.65
C HIS A 25 9.23 13.67 20.88
N GLY A 26 8.06 14.21 21.28
CA GLY A 26 7.87 15.64 21.46
C GLY A 26 7.93 16.44 20.14
N LEU A 27 7.64 15.78 19.01
CA LEU A 27 7.73 16.36 17.67
C LEU A 27 6.35 16.72 17.11
N PRO A 28 6.28 17.68 16.19
CA PRO A 28 5.05 17.95 15.44
C PRO A 28 4.61 16.74 14.61
N THR A 29 3.30 16.62 14.35
CA THR A 29 2.72 15.49 13.60
C THR A 29 3.34 15.28 12.21
N TYR A 30 3.72 16.34 11.52
CA TYR A 30 4.32 16.24 10.17
C TYR A 30 5.69 15.54 10.18
N GLU A 31 6.48 15.67 11.25
CA GLU A 31 7.75 14.95 11.42
C GLU A 31 7.52 13.44 11.56
N GLY A 32 6.44 13.03 12.23
CA GLY A 32 6.06 11.63 12.28
C GLY A 32 5.67 11.08 10.91
N HIS A 33 4.99 11.86 10.09
CA HIS A 33 4.67 11.45 8.70
C HIS A 33 5.92 11.37 7.82
N LEU A 34 6.87 12.30 7.98
CA LEU A 34 8.13 12.28 7.26
C LEU A 34 9.00 11.06 7.67
N ALA A 35 9.11 10.80 8.98
CA ALA A 35 9.80 9.62 9.49
C ALA A 35 9.15 8.32 8.99
N GLY A 36 7.80 8.27 9.02
CA GLY A 36 7.04 7.13 8.49
C GLY A 36 7.23 6.91 6.99
N TYR A 37 7.41 7.99 6.22
CA TYR A 37 7.74 7.87 4.81
C TYR A 37 9.15 7.27 4.60
N ASN A 38 10.14 7.75 5.34
CA ASN A 38 11.49 7.20 5.22
C ASN A 38 11.51 5.70 5.55
N ALA A 39 10.84 5.30 6.62
CA ALA A 39 10.67 3.89 6.96
C ALA A 39 9.95 3.10 5.84
N LEU A 40 8.91 3.69 5.20
CA LEU A 40 8.21 3.04 4.09
C LEU A 40 9.16 2.78 2.92
N LYS A 41 9.95 3.78 2.54
CA LYS A 41 10.91 3.64 1.44
C LYS A 41 11.89 2.50 1.70
N ASP A 42 12.53 2.50 2.87
CA ASP A 42 13.55 1.50 3.23
C ASP A 42 12.95 0.09 3.34
N VAL A 43 11.82 -0.06 4.03
CA VAL A 43 11.12 -1.35 4.20
C VAL A 43 10.60 -1.88 2.86
N ALA A 44 10.00 -1.03 2.02
CA ALA A 44 9.46 -1.46 0.73
C ALA A 44 10.58 -1.91 -0.22
N LEU A 45 11.67 -1.16 -0.30
CA LEU A 45 12.83 -1.55 -1.12
C LEU A 45 13.42 -2.87 -0.65
N GLU A 46 13.60 -3.05 0.67
CA GLU A 46 14.11 -4.31 1.22
C GLU A 46 13.18 -5.49 0.93
N VAL A 47 11.86 -5.33 1.10
CA VAL A 47 10.86 -6.36 0.77
C VAL A 47 10.98 -6.80 -0.70
N LEU A 48 11.11 -5.85 -1.62
CA LEU A 48 11.25 -6.14 -3.06
C LEU A 48 12.61 -6.77 -3.38
N HIS A 49 13.71 -6.30 -2.78
CA HIS A 49 15.03 -6.90 -2.91
C HIS A 49 15.09 -8.34 -2.39
N ARG A 50 14.29 -8.68 -1.39
CA ARG A 50 14.16 -10.08 -0.89
C ARG A 50 13.37 -10.98 -1.84
N GLY A 51 12.82 -10.44 -2.94
CA GLY A 51 12.14 -11.22 -3.99
C GLY A 51 10.62 -11.23 -3.89
N VAL A 52 10.01 -10.53 -2.95
CA VAL A 52 8.56 -10.24 -2.95
C VAL A 52 8.25 -9.39 -4.18
N LYS A 53 7.17 -9.69 -4.89
CA LYS A 53 6.90 -9.02 -6.18
C LYS A 53 6.06 -7.76 -6.04
N TYR A 54 5.24 -7.66 -5.01
CA TYR A 54 4.34 -6.53 -4.77
C TYR A 54 4.42 -6.11 -3.31
N ALA A 55 4.68 -4.83 -3.07
CA ALA A 55 4.58 -4.20 -1.77
C ALA A 55 3.54 -3.09 -1.85
N SER A 56 2.42 -3.22 -1.14
CA SER A 56 1.38 -2.19 -1.10
C SER A 56 1.44 -1.44 0.23
N ALA A 57 1.28 -0.12 0.19
CA ALA A 57 1.27 0.71 1.39
C ALA A 57 0.04 1.60 1.47
N TYR A 58 -0.64 1.62 2.62
CA TYR A 58 -1.80 2.47 2.88
C TYR A 58 -1.34 3.87 3.31
N VAL A 59 -1.05 4.73 2.33
CA VAL A 59 -0.44 6.04 2.58
C VAL A 59 -1.48 7.14 2.90
N PHE A 60 -2.70 7.05 2.32
CA PHE A 60 -3.79 7.98 2.61
C PHE A 60 -5.15 7.33 2.31
N SER A 61 -5.97 7.15 3.35
CA SER A 61 -7.30 6.58 3.20
C SER A 61 -8.36 7.65 2.88
N THR A 62 -9.49 7.23 2.32
CA THR A 62 -10.65 8.12 2.11
C THR A 62 -11.15 8.77 3.40
N GLU A 63 -11.01 8.09 4.54
CA GLU A 63 -11.38 8.62 5.85
C GLU A 63 -10.43 9.73 6.34
N ASN A 64 -9.20 9.79 5.80
CA ASN A 64 -8.21 10.80 6.20
C ASN A 64 -8.57 12.23 5.77
N TRP A 65 -9.47 12.39 4.81
CA TRP A 65 -10.04 13.71 4.49
C TRP A 65 -10.76 14.39 5.67
N LYS A 66 -11.17 13.61 6.69
CA LYS A 66 -11.78 14.12 7.92
C LYS A 66 -10.78 14.72 8.91
N ARG A 67 -9.48 14.62 8.64
CA ARG A 67 -8.41 15.25 9.44
C ARG A 67 -8.44 16.77 9.27
N SER A 68 -7.66 17.48 10.07
CA SER A 68 -7.53 18.94 9.90
C SER A 68 -7.00 19.28 8.49
N GLU A 69 -7.48 20.39 7.93
CA GLU A 69 -7.05 20.84 6.59
C GLU A 69 -5.52 21.04 6.53
N GLU A 70 -4.92 21.45 7.63
CA GLU A 70 -3.48 21.63 7.75
C GLU A 70 -2.75 20.30 7.62
N GLU A 71 -3.19 19.25 8.33
CA GLU A 71 -2.61 17.90 8.25
C GLU A 71 -2.77 17.31 6.84
N VAL A 72 -3.95 17.42 6.24
CA VAL A 72 -4.21 16.97 4.87
C VAL A 72 -3.28 17.67 3.88
N ARG A 73 -3.14 19.00 3.99
CA ARG A 73 -2.26 19.79 3.11
C ARG A 73 -0.81 19.36 3.24
N HIS A 74 -0.34 19.11 4.46
CA HIS A 74 1.03 18.63 4.70
C HIS A 74 1.25 17.23 4.10
N LEU A 75 0.29 16.32 4.24
CA LEU A 75 0.37 14.99 3.65
C LEU A 75 0.40 15.03 2.11
N MET A 76 -0.47 15.81 1.48
CA MET A 76 -0.48 15.96 0.02
C MET A 76 0.82 16.57 -0.50
N LYS A 77 1.38 17.56 0.23
CA LYS A 77 2.70 18.14 -0.11
C LYS A 77 3.83 17.13 0.05
N LEU A 78 3.80 16.32 1.11
CA LEU A 78 4.78 15.25 1.33
C LEU A 78 4.72 14.24 0.18
N LEU A 79 3.55 13.75 -0.18
CA LEU A 79 3.36 12.81 -1.28
C LEU A 79 3.87 13.36 -2.61
N LEU A 80 3.56 14.64 -2.91
CA LEU A 80 4.08 15.30 -4.11
C LEU A 80 5.62 15.37 -4.13
N ASN A 81 6.22 15.70 -2.99
CA ASN A 81 7.69 15.76 -2.88
C ASN A 81 8.33 14.38 -3.09
N ILE A 82 7.73 13.34 -2.51
CA ILE A 82 8.16 11.95 -2.65
C ILE A 82 8.17 11.53 -4.13
N LEU A 83 7.06 11.74 -4.83
CA LEU A 83 6.93 11.35 -6.23
C LEU A 83 7.91 12.09 -7.15
N LYS A 84 8.42 13.27 -6.72
CA LYS A 84 9.38 14.05 -7.50
C LYS A 84 10.83 13.82 -7.08
N ALA A 85 11.10 13.87 -5.78
CA ALA A 85 12.46 13.87 -5.25
C ALA A 85 13.06 12.46 -5.16
N ASP A 86 12.23 11.45 -4.84
CA ASP A 86 12.71 10.08 -4.64
C ASP A 86 12.48 9.16 -5.85
N LEU A 87 11.86 9.67 -6.93
CA LEU A 87 11.71 8.92 -8.18
C LEU A 87 13.03 8.32 -8.70
N PRO A 88 14.18 9.03 -8.67
CA PRO A 88 15.46 8.46 -9.08
C PRO A 88 15.85 7.22 -8.27
N ILE A 89 15.53 7.20 -6.96
CA ILE A 89 15.84 6.05 -6.08
C ILE A 89 15.08 4.81 -6.53
N PHE A 90 13.79 4.94 -6.89
CA PHE A 90 13.00 3.82 -7.39
C PHE A 90 13.47 3.35 -8.76
N ILE A 91 13.90 4.27 -9.62
CA ILE A 91 14.47 3.93 -10.92
C ILE A 91 15.81 3.18 -10.75
N GLU A 92 16.72 3.65 -9.88
CA GLU A 92 17.99 2.99 -9.59
C GLU A 92 17.81 1.57 -9.01
N ASN A 93 16.73 1.35 -8.24
CA ASN A 93 16.41 0.05 -7.68
C ASN A 93 15.52 -0.80 -8.60
N GLU A 94 15.23 -0.34 -9.82
CA GLU A 94 14.37 -1.01 -10.82
C GLU A 94 12.95 -1.32 -10.29
N VAL A 95 12.40 -0.46 -9.43
CA VAL A 95 11.07 -0.63 -8.81
C VAL A 95 10.02 0.14 -9.60
N HIS A 96 8.98 -0.56 -10.06
CA HIS A 96 7.79 0.05 -10.64
C HIS A 96 6.94 0.71 -9.54
N LEU A 97 6.63 2.00 -9.70
CA LEU A 97 5.70 2.73 -8.84
C LEU A 97 4.30 2.68 -9.43
N ARG A 98 3.31 2.35 -8.60
CA ARG A 98 1.90 2.43 -8.93
C ARG A 98 1.14 3.15 -7.83
N VAL A 99 0.20 4.01 -8.21
CA VAL A 99 -0.67 4.71 -7.26
C VAL A 99 -2.12 4.29 -7.47
N VAL A 100 -2.71 3.67 -6.46
CA VAL A 100 -4.06 3.10 -6.48
C VAL A 100 -5.00 3.91 -5.59
N GLY A 101 -6.17 4.23 -6.09
CA GLY A 101 -7.21 4.98 -5.39
C GLY A 101 -7.87 6.02 -6.28
N SER A 102 -8.84 6.75 -5.72
CA SER A 102 -9.56 7.79 -6.45
C SER A 102 -8.69 9.01 -6.72
N ARG A 103 -8.77 9.55 -7.93
CA ARG A 103 -8.13 10.84 -8.27
C ARG A 103 -8.98 12.04 -7.83
N GLU A 104 -10.23 11.82 -7.41
CA GLU A 104 -11.14 12.88 -6.98
C GLU A 104 -10.59 13.64 -5.76
N GLY A 105 -10.61 14.97 -5.80
CA GLY A 105 -10.11 15.84 -4.74
C GLY A 105 -8.58 15.99 -4.68
N LEU A 106 -7.82 15.27 -5.51
CA LEU A 106 -6.38 15.49 -5.65
C LEU A 106 -6.11 16.71 -6.55
N SER A 107 -5.02 17.44 -6.28
CA SER A 107 -4.63 18.55 -7.15
C SER A 107 -4.06 18.05 -8.48
N ASP A 108 -4.26 18.84 -9.56
CA ASP A 108 -3.70 18.53 -10.89
C ASP A 108 -2.19 18.32 -10.84
N GLN A 109 -1.48 19.08 -9.98
CA GLN A 109 -0.04 18.94 -9.81
C GLN A 109 0.35 17.57 -9.23
N LEU A 110 -0.46 17.04 -8.28
CA LEU A 110 -0.22 15.72 -7.69
C LEU A 110 -0.57 14.63 -8.70
N ILE A 111 -1.68 14.75 -9.41
CA ILE A 111 -2.10 13.80 -10.46
C ILE A 111 -1.00 13.70 -11.53
N LYS A 112 -0.52 14.85 -12.04
CA LYS A 112 0.58 14.87 -13.02
C LYS A 112 1.85 14.21 -12.49
N ALA A 113 2.21 14.43 -11.22
CA ALA A 113 3.38 13.79 -10.62
C ALA A 113 3.23 12.27 -10.48
N ILE A 114 2.00 11.80 -10.21
CA ILE A 114 1.68 10.37 -10.19
C ILE A 114 1.87 9.78 -11.59
N ASP A 115 1.24 10.36 -12.60
CA ASP A 115 1.28 9.87 -13.98
C ASP A 115 2.71 9.81 -14.50
N GLU A 116 3.52 10.86 -14.23
CA GLU A 116 4.94 10.90 -14.58
C GLU A 116 5.77 9.82 -13.86
N ALA A 117 5.48 9.53 -12.59
CA ALA A 117 6.19 8.52 -11.83
C ALA A 117 5.84 7.10 -12.32
N GLU A 118 4.55 6.83 -12.56
CA GLU A 118 4.08 5.56 -13.11
C GLU A 118 4.67 5.31 -14.51
N GLU A 119 4.64 6.30 -15.40
CA GLU A 119 5.18 6.21 -16.76
C GLU A 119 6.69 5.92 -16.75
N LYS A 120 7.47 6.68 -15.96
CA LYS A 120 8.94 6.53 -15.91
C LYS A 120 9.41 5.22 -15.30
N THR A 121 8.56 4.54 -14.55
CA THR A 121 8.88 3.28 -13.88
C THR A 121 8.17 2.06 -14.46
N ALA A 122 7.33 2.24 -15.49
CA ALA A 122 6.45 1.19 -16.03
C ALA A 122 7.18 -0.08 -16.50
N ASP A 123 8.39 0.07 -17.05
CA ASP A 123 9.17 -1.06 -17.59
C ASP A 123 10.14 -1.68 -16.57
N LEU A 124 10.19 -1.18 -15.33
CA LEU A 124 11.07 -1.66 -14.28
C LEU A 124 10.54 -2.98 -13.68
N LYS A 125 11.44 -3.91 -13.30
CA LYS A 125 11.07 -5.32 -13.09
C LYS A 125 11.50 -5.93 -11.76
N ASN A 126 12.17 -5.19 -10.90
CA ASN A 126 12.59 -5.73 -9.60
C ASN A 126 11.43 -5.92 -8.61
N GLY A 127 10.26 -5.40 -8.95
CA GLY A 127 9.02 -5.49 -8.20
C GLY A 127 8.19 -4.22 -8.31
N GLU A 128 7.04 -4.21 -7.66
CA GLU A 128 6.08 -3.12 -7.76
C GLU A 128 5.75 -2.58 -6.36
N LEU A 129 5.97 -1.28 -6.15
CA LEU A 129 5.50 -0.55 -4.97
C LEU A 129 4.16 0.11 -5.29
N VAL A 130 3.10 -0.36 -4.63
CA VAL A 130 1.73 0.11 -4.80
C VAL A 130 1.37 1.08 -3.67
N LEU A 131 1.28 2.37 -3.96
CA LEU A 131 0.88 3.39 -3.01
C LEU A 131 -0.64 3.57 -3.03
N CYS A 132 -1.33 3.12 -1.97
CA CYS A 132 -2.77 3.28 -1.83
C CYS A 132 -3.07 4.70 -1.30
N LEU A 133 -3.37 5.62 -2.23
CA LEU A 133 -3.61 7.05 -2.01
C LEU A 133 -5.07 7.38 -2.30
N ASN A 134 -5.71 8.11 -1.38
CA ASN A 134 -7.16 8.39 -1.47
C ASN A 134 -7.95 7.10 -1.74
N TYR A 135 -7.54 6.07 -1.03
CA TYR A 135 -8.00 4.70 -1.21
C TYR A 135 -8.95 4.27 -0.09
N GLY A 136 -9.91 3.43 -0.44
CA GLY A 136 -10.78 2.72 0.49
C GLY A 136 -11.41 1.52 -0.22
N GLY A 137 -11.36 0.33 0.39
CA GLY A 137 -11.86 -0.90 -0.22
C GLY A 137 -13.35 -0.86 -0.54
N HIS A 138 -14.17 -0.17 0.28
CA HIS A 138 -15.58 0.05 -0.04
C HIS A 138 -15.76 0.91 -1.30
N LEU A 139 -14.98 2.00 -1.43
CA LEU A 139 -15.03 2.86 -2.61
C LEU A 139 -14.54 2.13 -3.86
N GLU A 140 -13.45 1.39 -3.75
CA GLU A 140 -12.90 0.56 -4.84
C GLU A 140 -13.97 -0.40 -5.40
N ILE A 141 -14.67 -1.12 -4.51
CA ILE A 141 -15.74 -2.06 -4.92
C ILE A 141 -16.91 -1.29 -5.56
N ALA A 142 -17.32 -0.17 -4.97
CA ALA A 142 -18.41 0.65 -5.51
C ALA A 142 -18.06 1.19 -6.91
N ASP A 143 -16.82 1.64 -7.12
CA ASP A 143 -16.35 2.14 -8.41
C ASP A 143 -16.22 1.01 -9.45
N ALA A 144 -15.79 -0.19 -9.03
CA ALA A 144 -15.81 -1.38 -9.89
C ALA A 144 -17.24 -1.70 -10.37
N VAL A 145 -18.20 -1.72 -9.46
CA VAL A 145 -19.62 -1.96 -9.80
C VAL A 145 -20.15 -0.88 -10.75
N LYS A 146 -19.84 0.40 -10.53
CA LYS A 146 -20.23 1.49 -11.44
C LYS A 146 -19.69 1.26 -12.86
N LYS A 147 -18.41 0.89 -12.99
CA LYS A 147 -17.79 0.57 -14.30
C LYS A 147 -18.52 -0.57 -15.00
N ILE A 148 -18.86 -1.64 -14.28
CA ILE A 148 -19.56 -2.81 -14.80
C ILE A 148 -20.96 -2.40 -15.30
N VAL A 149 -21.73 -1.64 -14.49
CA VAL A 149 -23.06 -1.15 -14.89
C VAL A 149 -22.98 -0.25 -16.12
N GLN A 150 -21.99 0.64 -16.18
CA GLN A 150 -21.79 1.54 -17.33
C GLN A 150 -21.40 0.82 -18.61
N SER A 151 -20.78 -0.37 -18.52
CA SER A 151 -20.45 -1.20 -19.69
C SER A 151 -21.66 -1.95 -20.26
N GLY A 152 -22.84 -1.89 -19.63
CA GLY A 152 -24.07 -2.52 -20.11
C GLY A 152 -24.15 -4.03 -19.83
N VAL A 153 -23.32 -4.56 -18.96
CA VAL A 153 -23.35 -5.96 -18.52
C VAL A 153 -24.66 -6.25 -17.78
N SER A 154 -25.29 -7.39 -18.08
CA SER A 154 -26.52 -7.80 -17.39
C SER A 154 -26.25 -8.23 -15.96
N PRO A 155 -27.21 -8.09 -15.01
CA PRO A 155 -27.00 -8.50 -13.61
C PRO A 155 -26.58 -9.97 -13.47
N GLU A 156 -27.04 -10.85 -14.34
CA GLU A 156 -26.76 -12.28 -14.37
C GLU A 156 -25.31 -12.60 -14.74
N GLU A 157 -24.63 -11.69 -15.41
CA GLU A 157 -23.23 -11.81 -15.83
C GLU A 157 -22.25 -11.27 -14.79
N ILE A 158 -22.76 -10.63 -13.70
CA ILE A 158 -21.90 -10.09 -12.64
C ILE A 158 -21.40 -11.25 -11.77
N THR A 159 -20.12 -11.55 -11.90
CA THR A 159 -19.40 -12.58 -11.12
C THR A 159 -18.31 -11.96 -10.24
N PRO A 160 -17.79 -12.68 -9.24
CA PRO A 160 -16.62 -12.23 -8.47
C PRO A 160 -15.42 -11.92 -9.36
N GLU A 161 -15.20 -12.69 -10.42
CA GLU A 161 -14.11 -12.52 -11.39
C GLU A 161 -14.28 -11.21 -12.16
N LEU A 162 -15.50 -10.89 -12.58
CA LEU A 162 -15.79 -9.63 -13.27
C LEU A 162 -15.54 -8.43 -12.35
N ILE A 163 -15.92 -8.52 -11.07
CA ILE A 163 -15.60 -7.47 -10.08
C ILE A 163 -14.09 -7.34 -9.93
N ALA A 164 -13.37 -8.46 -9.76
CA ALA A 164 -11.91 -8.47 -9.64
C ALA A 164 -11.20 -7.83 -10.84
N GLN A 165 -11.75 -7.94 -12.05
CA GLN A 165 -11.21 -7.32 -13.26
C GLN A 165 -11.50 -5.81 -13.35
N ASN A 166 -12.40 -5.27 -12.52
CA ASN A 166 -12.83 -3.88 -12.56
C ASN A 166 -12.41 -3.06 -11.34
N ILE A 167 -11.82 -3.68 -10.31
CA ILE A 167 -11.21 -2.94 -9.19
C ILE A 167 -10.01 -2.12 -9.67
N TYR A 168 -9.46 -1.26 -8.81
CA TYR A 168 -8.27 -0.47 -9.17
C TYR A 168 -7.08 -1.39 -9.41
N ALA A 169 -6.30 -1.17 -10.51
CA ALA A 169 -5.14 -1.96 -10.89
C ALA A 169 -5.39 -3.49 -10.76
N PRO A 170 -6.26 -4.07 -11.60
CA PRO A 170 -6.67 -5.47 -11.49
C PRO A 170 -5.50 -6.46 -11.71
N GLU A 171 -4.41 -6.01 -12.30
CA GLU A 171 -3.16 -6.76 -12.48
C GLU A 171 -2.37 -6.99 -11.17
N VAL A 172 -2.59 -6.15 -10.15
CA VAL A 172 -2.02 -6.38 -8.81
C VAL A 172 -2.73 -7.57 -8.15
N PRO A 173 -2.00 -8.64 -7.80
CA PRO A 173 -2.62 -9.87 -7.32
C PRO A 173 -3.26 -9.71 -5.93
N PRO A 174 -4.06 -10.70 -5.48
CA PRO A 174 -4.48 -10.78 -4.09
C PRO A 174 -3.31 -10.67 -3.13
N CYS A 175 -3.55 -10.06 -1.97
CA CYS A 175 -2.54 -9.86 -0.95
C CYS A 175 -2.35 -11.17 -0.16
N ASP A 176 -1.12 -11.63 -0.01
CA ASP A 176 -0.82 -12.84 0.76
C ASP A 176 -0.68 -12.55 2.25
N LEU A 177 -0.12 -11.40 2.59
CA LEU A 177 0.12 -10.96 3.96
C LEU A 177 -0.23 -9.50 4.11
N ILE A 178 -1.00 -9.15 5.14
CA ILE A 178 -1.19 -7.78 5.59
C ILE A 178 -0.48 -7.59 6.92
N VAL A 179 0.42 -6.62 6.95
CA VAL A 179 1.15 -6.21 8.15
C VAL A 179 0.60 -4.87 8.64
N ARG A 180 0.23 -4.78 9.90
CA ARG A 180 -0.18 -3.52 10.52
C ARG A 180 0.61 -3.26 11.79
N THR A 181 1.12 -2.04 11.91
CA THR A 181 1.89 -1.55 13.06
C THR A 181 1.01 -0.89 14.11
N SER A 182 1.62 -0.58 15.28
CA SER A 182 1.04 0.23 16.35
C SER A 182 -0.05 -0.47 17.16
N SER A 183 0.05 -1.82 17.34
CA SER A 183 -0.83 -2.66 18.16
C SER A 183 -2.31 -2.67 17.73
N GLU A 184 -2.64 -2.10 16.58
CA GLU A 184 -4.02 -2.03 16.08
C GLU A 184 -4.38 -3.26 15.25
N GLN A 185 -5.49 -3.95 15.61
CA GLN A 185 -5.88 -5.23 15.01
C GLN A 185 -7.16 -5.07 14.17
N ARG A 186 -7.05 -4.35 13.04
CA ARG A 186 -8.13 -4.14 12.08
C ARG A 186 -7.56 -3.75 10.71
N LEU A 187 -8.31 -3.97 9.63
CA LEU A 187 -7.91 -3.61 8.26
C LEU A 187 -8.20 -2.16 7.90
N SER A 188 -9.11 -1.50 8.59
CA SER A 188 -9.50 -0.09 8.36
C SER A 188 -9.80 0.21 6.88
N ASN A 189 -10.59 -0.64 6.24
CA ASN A 189 -10.99 -0.47 4.84
C ASN A 189 -9.83 -0.64 3.81
N PHE A 190 -8.70 -1.26 4.22
CA PHE A 190 -7.56 -1.50 3.35
C PHE A 190 -7.73 -2.79 2.56
N MET A 191 -7.62 -2.71 1.24
CA MET A 191 -7.57 -3.83 0.28
C MET A 191 -8.59 -4.95 0.51
N LEU A 192 -9.84 -4.62 0.88
CA LEU A 192 -10.84 -5.59 1.33
C LEU A 192 -11.05 -6.73 0.33
N TRP A 193 -11.13 -6.43 -0.97
CA TRP A 193 -11.28 -7.45 -2.00
C TRP A 193 -10.06 -8.36 -2.10
N ARG A 194 -8.87 -7.78 -2.06
CA ARG A 194 -7.61 -8.51 -2.19
C ARG A 194 -7.18 -9.26 -0.94
N SER A 195 -7.75 -8.91 0.23
CA SER A 195 -7.35 -9.49 1.52
C SER A 195 -8.21 -10.67 1.98
N ALA A 196 -9.15 -11.14 1.15
CA ALA A 196 -10.09 -12.20 1.53
C ALA A 196 -9.42 -13.47 2.07
N TYR A 197 -8.20 -13.77 1.65
CA TYR A 197 -7.40 -14.92 2.10
C TYR A 197 -6.01 -14.54 2.58
N SER A 198 -5.80 -13.26 2.93
CA SER A 198 -4.52 -12.79 3.46
C SER A 198 -4.28 -13.32 4.87
N GLU A 199 -3.03 -13.69 5.16
CA GLU A 199 -2.56 -13.76 6.53
C GLU A 199 -2.49 -12.35 7.12
N LEU A 200 -2.75 -12.23 8.43
CA LEU A 200 -2.69 -10.94 9.14
C LEU A 200 -1.58 -10.99 10.19
N MET A 201 -0.75 -9.96 10.19
CA MET A 201 0.32 -9.78 11.17
C MET A 201 0.20 -8.40 11.81
N PHE A 202 0.14 -8.37 13.14
CA PHE A 202 0.00 -7.15 13.92
C PHE A 202 1.27 -6.93 14.74
N ILE A 203 1.92 -5.77 14.58
CA ILE A 203 3.22 -5.43 15.19
C ILE A 203 3.01 -4.28 16.18
N GLU A 204 3.63 -4.37 17.34
CA GLU A 204 3.49 -3.35 18.39
C GLU A 204 4.22 -2.04 18.06
N LYS A 205 5.35 -2.10 17.33
CA LYS A 205 6.11 -0.93 16.92
C LYS A 205 5.23 0.09 16.19
N ASN A 206 5.48 1.38 16.36
CA ASN A 206 4.98 2.40 15.46
C ASN A 206 5.67 2.31 14.10
N TRP A 207 4.98 2.67 13.04
CA TRP A 207 5.53 2.56 11.68
C TRP A 207 6.90 3.25 11.49
N PRO A 208 7.15 4.49 12.01
CA PRO A 208 8.46 5.11 11.88
C PRO A 208 9.64 4.35 12.52
N ASP A 209 9.36 3.43 13.46
CA ASP A 209 10.38 2.59 14.10
C ASP A 209 10.66 1.28 13.35
N MET A 210 9.95 1.04 12.23
CA MET A 210 10.19 -0.13 11.38
C MET A 210 11.52 0.00 10.64
N THR A 211 12.25 -1.12 10.58
CA THR A 211 13.58 -1.19 9.96
C THR A 211 13.66 -2.33 8.94
N VAL A 212 14.74 -2.37 8.19
CA VAL A 212 15.00 -3.45 7.23
C VAL A 212 15.18 -4.82 7.92
N GLU A 213 15.64 -4.85 9.16
CA GLU A 213 15.74 -6.08 9.97
C GLU A 213 14.37 -6.67 10.28
N ASP A 214 13.35 -5.82 10.51
CA ASP A 214 11.97 -6.27 10.73
C ASP A 214 11.41 -7.02 9.51
N VAL A 215 11.88 -6.70 8.30
CA VAL A 215 11.49 -7.42 7.08
C VAL A 215 11.87 -8.90 7.17
N SER A 216 13.07 -9.21 7.69
CA SER A 216 13.50 -10.60 7.89
C SER A 216 12.55 -11.35 8.83
N VAL A 217 12.18 -10.73 9.95
CA VAL A 217 11.25 -11.31 10.94
C VAL A 217 9.86 -11.54 10.31
N ILE A 218 9.36 -10.57 9.54
CA ILE A 218 8.06 -10.67 8.86
C ILE A 218 8.05 -11.85 7.88
N LEU A 219 9.10 -11.98 7.06
CA LEU A 219 9.18 -13.04 6.06
C LEU A 219 9.37 -14.43 6.70
N GLU A 220 10.15 -14.53 7.75
CA GLU A 220 10.34 -15.78 8.51
C GLU A 220 9.03 -16.22 9.19
N GLU A 221 8.31 -15.28 9.83
CA GLU A 221 7.02 -15.59 10.45
C GLU A 221 5.98 -16.02 9.40
N TYR A 222 5.92 -15.35 8.25
CA TYR A 222 5.05 -15.76 7.15
C TYR A 222 5.38 -17.17 6.66
N ALA A 223 6.66 -17.48 6.47
CA ALA A 223 7.10 -18.79 5.99
C ALA A 223 6.72 -19.94 6.95
N ASN A 224 6.61 -19.65 8.24
CA ASN A 224 6.21 -20.62 9.26
C ASN A 224 4.70 -20.83 9.34
N ARG A 225 3.89 -20.04 8.63
CA ARG A 225 2.42 -20.17 8.61
C ARG A 225 1.95 -21.21 7.60
N ASN A 226 1.02 -22.06 8.03
CA ASN A 226 0.37 -23.05 7.17
C ASN A 226 -0.89 -22.44 6.52
N ARG A 227 -0.82 -22.08 5.24
CA ARG A 227 -1.97 -21.60 4.46
C ARG A 227 -2.80 -22.78 3.95
N ARG A 228 -4.01 -22.98 4.49
CA ARG A 228 -4.86 -24.13 4.15
C ARG A 228 -5.91 -23.84 3.08
N PHE A 229 -6.19 -22.59 2.71
CA PHE A 229 -7.20 -22.20 1.69
C PHE A 229 -8.52 -22.98 1.74
N GLY A 230 -8.98 -23.31 2.97
CA GLY A 230 -10.21 -24.09 3.16
C GLY A 230 -10.08 -25.60 2.87
N LYS A 231 -8.86 -26.14 2.75
CA LYS A 231 -8.57 -27.57 2.61
C LYS A 231 -8.23 -28.23 3.93
#